data_a51a7e2c7b47c78566f8b67f25b9fdb5
#
_entry.id   a51a7e2c7b47c78566f8b67f25b9fdb5
#
_cell.length_a   1.000
_cell.length_b   1.000
_cell.length_c   1.000
_cell.angle_alpha   90.00
_cell.angle_beta   90.00
_cell.angle_gamma   90.00
#
_symmetry.space_group_name_H-M   'P 1'
#
loop_
_entity.id
_entity.type
_entity.pdbx_description
1 polymer ?
#
loop_
_entity_poly.entity_id
_entity_poly.type
_entity_poly.pdbx_seq_one_letter_code
_entity_poly.pdbx_strand_id
1 'polypeptide(L)'
;MLKAVKQAEATPAAAGAVATAAAPAKPKLPAKGAPGKKDAAPVTRRSFPAAMLAAIAVPYYLAWTVLAAIGGVWSLAIARFMMPNTVLELPSRFKIGPPSDYPYGKVSEKFKPSRGVYIVNTEFDGAPAIYALSSVCTHLGCTPSWLEAEQKFKCPCHGSGFYITGVNFEGPAPRPLERVGLSLSPDGQLEVDKSVKFQDELGQWQDPKSFVRIA
;
A
#
# COMPACT_ATOMS: atom_id res chain seq x y z
N MET A 1 -31.37 38.61 19.04
CA MET A 1 -32.29 37.46 19.01
C MET A 1 -31.48 36.19 18.87
N LEU A 2 -31.24 35.53 20.01
CA LEU A 2 -30.54 34.24 20.07
C LEU A 2 -31.50 33.13 19.66
N LYS A 3 -31.15 32.31 18.67
CA LYS A 3 -31.80 31.03 18.42
C LYS A 3 -30.89 29.91 18.92
N ALA A 4 -31.43 29.22 19.95
CA ALA A 4 -30.81 28.09 20.60
C ALA A 4 -30.61 26.89 19.67
N VAL A 5 -29.40 26.32 19.69
CA VAL A 5 -29.08 25.05 19.09
C VAL A 5 -29.55 23.95 20.04
N LYS A 6 -30.54 23.17 19.59
CA LYS A 6 -31.14 22.05 20.29
C LYS A 6 -30.20 20.85 20.23
N GLN A 7 -29.62 20.49 21.36
CA GLN A 7 -28.86 19.24 21.53
C GLN A 7 -29.82 18.06 21.42
N ALA A 8 -29.53 17.14 20.53
CA ALA A 8 -30.22 15.85 20.47
C ALA A 8 -29.57 14.91 21.49
N GLU A 9 -30.33 14.60 22.54
CA GLU A 9 -30.02 13.58 23.53
C GLU A 9 -30.03 12.18 22.87
N ALA A 10 -28.96 11.44 23.07
CA ALA A 10 -28.85 10.03 22.68
C ALA A 10 -29.62 9.18 23.70
N THR A 11 -30.65 8.50 23.25
CA THR A 11 -31.41 7.51 23.99
C THR A 11 -30.55 6.26 24.25
N PRO A 12 -30.47 5.74 25.48
CA PRO A 12 -29.77 4.48 25.73
C PRO A 12 -30.64 3.31 25.25
N ALA A 13 -30.03 2.47 24.41
CA ALA A 13 -30.60 1.24 23.90
C ALA A 13 -30.88 0.25 25.04
N ALA A 14 -32.11 -0.29 25.03
CA ALA A 14 -32.61 -1.29 25.91
C ALA A 14 -31.76 -2.55 25.99
N ALA A 15 -31.50 -3.00 27.22
CA ALA A 15 -30.90 -4.28 27.54
C ALA A 15 -31.76 -5.44 26.98
N GLY A 16 -31.26 -6.08 25.94
CA GLY A 16 -31.82 -7.33 25.44
C GLY A 16 -31.54 -8.47 26.42
N ALA A 17 -32.61 -9.09 26.89
CA ALA A 17 -32.58 -10.26 27.75
C ALA A 17 -31.77 -11.38 27.09
N VAL A 18 -30.70 -11.79 27.76
CA VAL A 18 -29.94 -12.97 27.40
C VAL A 18 -30.77 -14.20 27.72
N ALA A 19 -31.34 -14.83 26.71
CA ALA A 19 -31.94 -16.15 26.84
C ALA A 19 -30.84 -17.13 27.24
N THR A 20 -30.95 -17.70 28.44
CA THR A 20 -30.15 -18.80 28.92
C THR A 20 -30.42 -20.03 28.04
N ALA A 21 -29.57 -20.24 27.05
CA ALA A 21 -29.53 -21.47 26.27
C ALA A 21 -29.11 -22.61 27.22
N ALA A 22 -29.96 -23.63 27.33
CA ALA A 22 -29.70 -24.84 28.07
C ALA A 22 -28.38 -25.48 27.59
N ALA A 23 -27.51 -25.81 28.52
CA ALA A 23 -26.25 -26.47 28.25
C ALA A 23 -26.50 -27.79 27.49
N PRO A 24 -25.76 -28.06 26.39
CA PRO A 24 -25.88 -29.34 25.72
C PRO A 24 -25.40 -30.45 26.63
N ALA A 25 -26.21 -31.51 26.73
CA ALA A 25 -25.91 -32.71 27.50
C ALA A 25 -24.53 -33.26 27.07
N LYS A 26 -23.64 -33.46 28.04
CA LYS A 26 -22.32 -34.07 27.81
C LYS A 26 -22.49 -35.41 27.13
N PRO A 27 -21.83 -35.68 25.99
CA PRO A 27 -21.83 -37.00 25.37
C PRO A 27 -21.23 -37.98 26.38
N LYS A 28 -21.95 -39.09 26.66
CA LYS A 28 -21.42 -40.19 27.47
C LYS A 28 -20.22 -40.74 26.72
N LEU A 29 -19.03 -40.53 27.23
CA LEU A 29 -17.84 -41.23 26.77
C LEU A 29 -18.08 -42.74 26.92
N PRO A 30 -17.77 -43.55 25.88
CA PRO A 30 -17.76 -44.98 26.03
C PRO A 30 -16.77 -45.37 27.11
N ALA A 31 -17.22 -46.24 28.02
CA ALA A 31 -16.37 -46.75 29.12
C ALA A 31 -15.06 -47.28 28.50
N LYS A 32 -13.95 -46.63 28.93
CA LYS A 32 -12.61 -47.03 28.55
C LYS A 32 -12.44 -48.47 29.10
N GLY A 33 -12.53 -49.48 28.21
CA GLY A 33 -12.15 -50.84 28.55
C GLY A 33 -10.77 -50.80 29.19
N ALA A 34 -10.65 -51.42 30.36
CA ALA A 34 -9.38 -51.53 31.04
C ALA A 34 -8.30 -52.01 30.07
N PRO A 35 -7.12 -51.38 29.99
CA PRO A 35 -6.07 -51.85 29.13
C PRO A 35 -5.71 -53.27 29.59
N GLY A 36 -6.05 -54.26 28.77
CA GLY A 36 -5.63 -55.63 28.98
C GLY A 36 -4.11 -55.58 29.21
N LYS A 37 -3.66 -56.13 30.33
CA LYS A 37 -2.26 -56.37 30.62
C LYS A 37 -1.70 -57.13 29.41
N LYS A 38 -1.05 -56.45 28.50
CA LYS A 38 -0.22 -57.09 27.49
C LYS A 38 0.92 -57.66 28.27
N ASP A 39 0.89 -58.98 28.42
CA ASP A 39 2.00 -59.73 29.04
C ASP A 39 3.27 -59.31 28.28
N ALA A 40 4.13 -58.58 28.95
CA ALA A 40 5.40 -58.18 28.40
C ALA A 40 6.16 -59.48 28.11
N ALA A 41 6.43 -59.76 26.85
CA ALA A 41 7.22 -60.91 26.44
C ALA A 41 8.53 -60.90 27.25
N PRO A 42 8.97 -62.03 27.78
CA PRO A 42 10.17 -62.09 28.63
C PRO A 42 11.35 -61.54 27.83
N VAL A 43 11.98 -60.47 28.35
CA VAL A 43 13.17 -59.88 27.75
C VAL A 43 14.31 -60.87 27.90
N THR A 44 14.58 -61.62 26.84
CA THR A 44 15.73 -62.53 26.79
C THR A 44 17.01 -61.73 26.83
N ARG A 45 18.04 -62.21 27.53
CA ARG A 45 19.35 -61.55 27.66
C ARG A 45 19.99 -61.16 26.33
N ARG A 46 19.60 -61.77 25.21
CA ARG A 46 20.03 -61.43 23.84
C ARG A 46 19.31 -60.23 23.23
N SER A 47 18.13 -59.85 23.69
CA SER A 47 17.37 -58.68 23.19
C SER A 47 17.72 -57.39 23.95
N PHE A 48 18.41 -57.50 25.07
CA PHE A 48 18.78 -56.34 25.90
C PHE A 48 19.66 -55.31 25.15
N PRO A 49 20.72 -55.71 24.41
CA PRO A 49 21.51 -54.74 23.65
C PRO A 49 20.74 -54.10 22.49
N ALA A 50 19.84 -54.84 21.83
CA ALA A 50 19.03 -54.33 20.76
C ALA A 50 17.97 -53.30 21.25
N ALA A 51 17.34 -53.57 22.39
CA ALA A 51 16.41 -52.64 23.03
C ALA A 51 17.08 -51.34 23.50
N MET A 52 18.31 -51.47 24.06
CA MET A 52 19.12 -50.35 24.50
C MET A 52 19.59 -49.48 23.31
N LEU A 53 20.01 -50.11 22.20
CA LEU A 53 20.36 -49.42 20.96
C LEU A 53 19.15 -48.70 20.37
N ALA A 54 17.96 -49.33 20.34
CA ALA A 54 16.73 -48.70 19.87
C ALA A 54 16.31 -47.52 20.75
N ALA A 55 16.46 -47.63 22.06
CA ALA A 55 16.14 -46.55 23.00
C ALA A 55 17.01 -45.31 22.80
N ILE A 56 18.23 -45.45 22.30
CA ILE A 56 19.11 -44.32 21.96
C ILE A 56 18.92 -43.89 20.52
N ALA A 57 18.79 -44.80 19.60
CA ALA A 57 18.68 -44.51 18.18
C ALA A 57 17.37 -43.78 17.81
N VAL A 58 16.24 -44.17 18.39
CA VAL A 58 14.94 -43.51 18.09
C VAL A 58 14.95 -42.04 18.45
N PRO A 59 15.27 -41.59 19.64
CA PRO A 59 15.33 -40.16 19.97
C PRO A 59 16.38 -39.41 19.14
N TYR A 60 17.50 -40.06 18.82
CA TYR A 60 18.56 -39.47 17.99
C TYR A 60 18.02 -39.16 16.58
N TYR A 61 17.42 -40.12 15.90
CA TYR A 61 16.85 -39.89 14.55
C TYR A 61 15.67 -38.93 14.60
N LEU A 62 14.85 -38.96 15.65
CA LEU A 62 13.74 -38.03 15.85
C LEU A 62 14.27 -36.59 15.98
N ALA A 63 15.30 -36.37 16.74
CA ALA A 63 15.93 -35.07 16.89
C ALA A 63 16.47 -34.54 15.55
N TRP A 64 17.13 -35.40 14.75
CA TRP A 64 17.64 -35.00 13.44
C TRP A 64 16.52 -34.71 12.44
N THR A 65 15.43 -35.47 12.45
CA THR A 65 14.28 -35.19 11.55
C THR A 65 13.60 -33.89 11.91
N VAL A 66 13.43 -33.59 13.19
CA VAL A 66 12.89 -32.29 13.65
C VAL A 66 13.81 -31.14 13.25
N LEU A 67 15.13 -31.30 13.47
CA LEU A 67 16.10 -30.28 13.08
C LEU A 67 16.11 -30.05 11.58
N ALA A 68 16.04 -31.10 10.78
CA ALA A 68 15.96 -31.01 9.33
C ALA A 68 14.66 -30.32 8.86
N ALA A 69 13.53 -30.63 9.49
CA ALA A 69 12.27 -29.98 9.20
C ALA A 69 12.30 -28.49 9.52
N ILE A 70 12.81 -28.12 10.67
CA ILE A 70 12.99 -26.70 11.07
C ILE A 70 13.93 -26.00 10.08
N GLY A 71 15.08 -26.59 9.77
CA GLY A 71 16.04 -26.04 8.81
C GLY A 71 15.44 -25.88 7.42
N GLY A 72 14.62 -26.85 6.98
CA GLY A 72 13.88 -26.78 5.71
C GLY A 72 12.89 -25.61 5.66
N VAL A 73 12.09 -25.44 6.72
CA VAL A 73 11.14 -24.31 6.83
C VAL A 73 11.88 -22.97 6.81
N TRP A 74 12.97 -22.85 7.58
CA TRP A 74 13.80 -21.64 7.60
C TRP A 74 14.43 -21.35 6.24
N SER A 75 14.93 -22.36 5.55
CA SER A 75 15.53 -22.22 4.22
C SER A 75 14.48 -21.73 3.20
N LEU A 76 13.27 -22.27 3.24
CA LEU A 76 12.17 -21.83 2.41
C LEU A 76 11.74 -20.39 2.73
N ALA A 77 11.70 -20.02 4.00
CA ALA A 77 11.38 -18.67 4.44
C ALA A 77 12.43 -17.66 3.94
N ILE A 78 13.72 -18.00 4.06
CA ILE A 78 14.82 -17.17 3.54
C ILE A 78 14.76 -17.09 2.01
N ALA A 79 14.55 -18.20 1.32
CA ALA A 79 14.41 -18.21 -0.14
C ALA A 79 13.23 -17.31 -0.58
N ARG A 80 12.09 -17.40 0.11
CA ARG A 80 10.92 -16.54 -0.16
C ARG A 80 11.21 -15.06 0.11
N PHE A 81 11.99 -14.76 1.15
CA PHE A 81 12.40 -13.39 1.48
C PHE A 81 13.38 -12.82 0.44
N MET A 82 14.31 -13.66 -0.06
CA MET A 82 15.28 -13.25 -1.08
C MET A 82 14.68 -13.09 -2.48
N MET A 83 13.54 -13.75 -2.74
CA MET A 83 12.87 -13.61 -4.03
C MET A 83 12.17 -12.26 -4.10
N PRO A 84 12.39 -11.43 -5.14
CA PRO A 84 11.70 -10.16 -5.31
C PRO A 84 10.20 -10.43 -5.47
N ASN A 85 9.40 -9.62 -4.77
CA ASN A 85 7.98 -9.56 -5.06
C ASN A 85 7.82 -8.81 -6.39
N THR A 86 7.50 -9.53 -7.47
CA THR A 86 7.12 -8.89 -8.73
C THR A 86 5.82 -8.15 -8.52
N VAL A 87 5.92 -6.85 -8.25
CA VAL A 87 4.77 -5.96 -8.28
C VAL A 87 4.46 -5.69 -9.75
N LEU A 88 3.24 -5.93 -10.15
CA LEU A 88 2.78 -5.56 -11.49
C LEU A 88 2.79 -4.02 -11.55
N GLU A 89 3.84 -3.44 -12.11
CA GLU A 89 3.90 -2.00 -12.30
C GLU A 89 2.93 -1.58 -13.39
N LEU A 90 2.12 -0.58 -13.08
CA LEU A 90 1.25 0.05 -14.07
C LEU A 90 2.12 0.70 -15.16
N PRO A 91 1.72 0.63 -16.44
CA PRO A 91 2.49 1.24 -17.52
C PRO A 91 2.76 2.72 -17.21
N SER A 92 3.99 3.16 -17.45
CA SER A 92 4.42 4.54 -17.21
C SER A 92 3.70 5.53 -18.13
N ARG A 93 3.29 5.09 -19.31
CA ARG A 93 2.52 5.86 -20.29
C ARG A 93 1.05 5.54 -20.19
N PHE A 94 0.21 6.56 -20.15
CA PHE A 94 -1.24 6.41 -20.13
C PHE A 94 -1.94 7.65 -20.69
N LYS A 95 -3.10 7.43 -21.31
CA LYS A 95 -3.94 8.50 -21.85
C LYS A 95 -4.83 9.04 -20.76
N ILE A 96 -5.04 10.36 -20.80
CA ILE A 96 -5.83 11.08 -19.80
C ILE A 96 -7.09 11.74 -20.37
N GLY A 97 -7.30 11.65 -21.68
CA GLY A 97 -8.45 12.24 -22.39
C GLY A 97 -8.08 13.47 -23.20
N PRO A 98 -9.07 14.11 -23.81
CA PRO A 98 -8.84 15.30 -24.62
C PRO A 98 -8.52 16.52 -23.75
N PRO A 99 -7.86 17.56 -24.31
CA PRO A 99 -7.57 18.82 -23.60
C PRO A 99 -8.80 19.54 -23.09
N SER A 100 -9.96 19.38 -23.74
CA SER A 100 -11.23 20.00 -23.34
C SER A 100 -11.74 19.59 -21.97
N ASP A 101 -11.30 18.45 -21.46
CA ASP A 101 -11.68 17.94 -20.12
C ASP A 101 -11.00 18.72 -18.98
N TYR A 102 -10.05 19.59 -19.32
CA TYR A 102 -9.24 20.34 -18.35
C TYR A 102 -9.47 21.84 -18.49
N PRO A 103 -10.48 22.40 -17.80
CA PRO A 103 -10.76 23.83 -17.87
C PRO A 103 -9.60 24.66 -17.30
N TYR A 104 -9.45 25.87 -17.85
CA TYR A 104 -8.40 26.81 -17.44
C TYR A 104 -8.51 27.19 -15.94
N GLY A 105 -7.37 27.31 -15.28
CA GLY A 105 -7.28 27.64 -13.85
C GLY A 105 -7.68 26.51 -12.92
N LYS A 106 -7.80 25.27 -13.40
CA LYS A 106 -8.20 24.12 -12.60
C LYS A 106 -7.11 23.06 -12.50
N VAL A 107 -7.11 22.36 -11.36
CA VAL A 107 -6.28 21.21 -11.09
C VAL A 107 -7.15 19.96 -11.03
N SER A 108 -6.84 18.97 -11.85
CA SER A 108 -7.51 17.68 -11.83
C SER A 108 -6.76 16.70 -10.95
N GLU A 109 -7.43 16.19 -9.91
CA GLU A 109 -6.92 15.15 -9.01
C GLU A 109 -7.28 13.72 -9.45
N LYS A 110 -7.96 13.56 -10.58
CA LYS A 110 -8.49 12.28 -11.07
C LYS A 110 -7.43 11.17 -11.11
N PHE A 111 -6.22 11.50 -11.52
CA PHE A 111 -5.11 10.56 -11.67
C PHE A 111 -4.16 10.48 -10.46
N LYS A 112 -4.40 11.28 -9.43
CA LYS A 112 -3.61 11.28 -8.19
C LYS A 112 -3.61 9.90 -7.51
N PRO A 113 -4.79 9.26 -7.20
CA PRO A 113 -4.79 8.02 -6.44
C PRO A 113 -4.24 6.83 -7.23
N SER A 114 -4.44 6.79 -8.55
CA SER A 114 -4.05 5.65 -9.38
C SER A 114 -2.66 5.79 -10.01
N ARG A 115 -2.25 7.01 -10.31
CA ARG A 115 -1.03 7.30 -11.07
C ARG A 115 -0.08 8.26 -10.38
N GLY A 116 -0.51 8.95 -9.32
CA GLY A 116 0.32 9.91 -8.60
C GLY A 116 0.65 11.16 -9.42
N VAL A 117 -0.30 11.66 -10.20
CA VAL A 117 -0.12 12.82 -11.07
C VAL A 117 -1.31 13.77 -10.95
N TYR A 118 -1.02 15.07 -10.92
CA TYR A 118 -1.99 16.14 -11.09
C TYR A 118 -1.93 16.68 -12.51
N ILE A 119 -3.08 16.97 -13.11
CA ILE A 119 -3.14 17.66 -14.40
C ILE A 119 -3.57 19.08 -14.14
N VAL A 120 -2.78 20.02 -14.61
CA VAL A 120 -2.97 21.45 -14.37
C VAL A 120 -3.11 22.15 -15.71
N ASN A 121 -4.12 23.01 -15.83
CA ASN A 121 -4.27 23.91 -16.95
C ASN A 121 -4.19 25.34 -16.43
N THR A 122 -3.09 26.01 -16.70
CA THR A 122 -2.89 27.42 -16.32
C THR A 122 -1.91 28.09 -17.27
N GLU A 123 -1.65 29.36 -17.03
CA GLU A 123 -0.68 30.13 -17.81
C GLU A 123 0.74 29.59 -17.58
N PHE A 124 1.46 29.38 -18.67
CA PHE A 124 2.88 29.08 -18.65
C PHE A 124 3.55 29.87 -19.78
N ASP A 125 4.54 30.68 -19.43
CA ASP A 125 5.28 31.53 -20.37
C ASP A 125 4.37 32.43 -21.22
N GLY A 126 3.38 33.06 -20.57
CA GLY A 126 2.46 34.01 -21.22
C GLY A 126 1.36 33.39 -22.08
N ALA A 127 1.22 32.07 -22.07
CA ALA A 127 0.19 31.39 -22.85
C ALA A 127 -0.47 30.26 -22.05
N PRO A 128 -1.75 29.93 -22.33
CA PRO A 128 -2.41 28.81 -21.67
C PRO A 128 -1.76 27.48 -22.06
N ALA A 129 -1.47 26.67 -21.06
CA ALA A 129 -0.83 25.37 -21.25
C ALA A 129 -1.33 24.34 -20.22
N ILE A 130 -1.43 23.09 -20.69
CA ILE A 130 -1.65 21.95 -19.82
C ILE A 130 -0.29 21.28 -19.55
N TYR A 131 -0.07 20.97 -18.29
CA TYR A 131 1.09 20.18 -17.87
C TYR A 131 0.71 19.24 -16.73
N ALA A 132 1.53 18.21 -16.53
CA ALA A 132 1.32 17.19 -15.52
C ALA A 132 2.37 17.33 -14.42
N LEU A 133 1.92 17.51 -13.17
CA LEU A 133 2.78 17.60 -12.00
C LEU A 133 2.84 16.25 -11.27
N SER A 134 4.03 15.83 -10.87
CA SER A 134 4.21 14.71 -9.97
C SER A 134 3.60 15.00 -8.60
N SER A 135 2.83 14.07 -8.05
CA SER A 135 2.26 14.20 -6.70
C SER A 135 3.26 13.85 -5.59
N VAL A 136 4.55 13.96 -5.86
CA VAL A 136 5.64 13.64 -4.94
C VAL A 136 6.28 14.93 -4.47
N CYS A 137 6.15 15.23 -3.18
CA CYS A 137 6.77 16.39 -2.55
C CYS A 137 8.30 16.29 -2.60
N THR A 138 8.94 17.36 -3.04
CA THR A 138 10.41 17.42 -3.23
C THR A 138 11.19 17.48 -1.91
N HIS A 139 10.50 17.56 -0.74
CA HIS A 139 11.14 17.46 0.56
C HIS A 139 11.50 15.99 0.88
N LEU A 140 10.52 15.13 1.14
CA LEU A 140 10.71 13.71 1.53
C LEU A 140 9.69 12.77 0.88
N GLY A 141 9.13 13.12 -0.27
CA GLY A 141 8.31 12.21 -1.07
C GLY A 141 6.85 12.06 -0.64
N CYS A 142 6.37 12.83 0.36
CA CYS A 142 4.94 12.82 0.72
C CYS A 142 4.08 13.33 -0.43
N THR A 143 2.78 13.01 -0.42
CA THR A 143 1.84 13.50 -1.43
C THR A 143 1.22 14.81 -0.97
N PRO A 144 1.49 15.96 -1.63
CA PRO A 144 0.79 17.20 -1.37
C PRO A 144 -0.69 17.08 -1.69
N SER A 145 -1.54 17.84 -1.00
CA SER A 145 -2.96 17.94 -1.29
C SER A 145 -3.26 19.26 -1.97
N TRP A 146 -4.13 19.23 -2.99
CA TRP A 146 -4.63 20.45 -3.61
C TRP A 146 -5.70 21.10 -2.73
N LEU A 147 -5.59 22.37 -2.47
CA LEU A 147 -6.57 23.17 -1.72
C LEU A 147 -7.26 24.14 -2.69
N GLU A 148 -8.42 23.74 -3.19
CA GLU A 148 -9.16 24.50 -4.20
C GLU A 148 -9.49 25.94 -3.72
N ALA A 149 -9.87 26.10 -2.45
CA ALA A 149 -10.20 27.42 -1.88
C ALA A 149 -9.00 28.37 -1.80
N GLU A 150 -7.79 27.82 -1.69
CA GLU A 150 -6.56 28.60 -1.54
C GLU A 150 -5.69 28.60 -2.80
N GLN A 151 -6.11 27.85 -3.82
CA GLN A 151 -5.44 27.71 -5.12
C GLN A 151 -3.94 27.34 -4.97
N LYS A 152 -3.63 26.43 -4.04
CA LYS A 152 -2.28 25.98 -3.75
C LYS A 152 -2.22 24.50 -3.37
N PHE A 153 -1.06 23.89 -3.55
CA PHE A 153 -0.76 22.59 -2.98
C PHE A 153 -0.14 22.76 -1.59
N LYS A 154 -0.58 21.93 -0.65
CA LYS A 154 -0.04 21.87 0.69
C LYS A 154 0.36 20.45 1.04
N CYS A 155 1.61 20.26 1.46
CA CYS A 155 2.10 18.97 1.91
C CYS A 155 1.75 18.77 3.40
N PRO A 156 0.96 17.74 3.76
CA PRO A 156 0.50 17.55 5.14
C PRO A 156 1.61 17.09 6.10
N CYS A 157 2.72 16.56 5.56
CA CYS A 157 3.78 15.99 6.40
C CYS A 157 4.57 17.08 7.16
N HIS A 158 5.03 18.11 6.46
CA HIS A 158 5.89 19.17 7.05
C HIS A 158 5.52 20.57 6.56
N GLY A 159 4.36 20.74 5.95
CA GLY A 159 3.81 22.04 5.62
C GLY A 159 4.34 22.69 4.34
N SER A 160 5.15 22.03 3.52
CA SER A 160 5.60 22.61 2.25
C SER A 160 4.43 23.08 1.39
N GLY A 161 4.52 24.31 0.86
CA GLY A 161 3.51 24.91 0.00
C GLY A 161 4.03 25.10 -1.42
N PHE A 162 3.14 24.85 -2.42
CA PHE A 162 3.44 25.05 -3.82
C PHE A 162 2.26 25.78 -4.50
N TYR A 163 2.58 26.70 -5.37
CA TYR A 163 1.58 27.34 -6.22
C TYR A 163 0.92 26.35 -7.18
N ILE A 164 -0.15 26.76 -7.83
CA ILE A 164 -0.80 25.97 -8.89
C ILE A 164 0.18 25.56 -9.99
N THR A 165 1.19 26.38 -10.26
CA THR A 165 2.26 26.11 -11.23
C THR A 165 3.22 25.00 -10.80
N GLY A 166 3.19 24.60 -9.52
CA GLY A 166 4.13 23.66 -8.92
C GLY A 166 5.36 24.31 -8.28
N VAL A 167 5.53 25.62 -8.43
CA VAL A 167 6.64 26.35 -7.80
C VAL A 167 6.45 26.41 -6.29
N ASN A 168 7.49 26.07 -5.53
CA ASN A 168 7.46 26.14 -4.07
C ASN A 168 7.55 27.60 -3.58
N PHE A 169 6.73 27.94 -2.61
CA PHE A 169 6.76 29.26 -1.95
C PHE A 169 6.96 29.13 -0.43
N GLU A 170 6.74 27.95 0.12
CA GLU A 170 6.85 27.67 1.56
C GLU A 170 7.60 26.35 1.78
N GLY A 171 8.65 26.43 2.62
CA GLY A 171 9.48 25.27 2.95
C GLY A 171 8.78 24.24 3.85
N PRO A 172 9.43 23.09 4.06
CA PRO A 172 10.86 22.80 3.84
C PRO A 172 11.23 22.22 2.45
N ALA A 173 10.31 22.14 1.49
CA ALA A 173 10.63 21.66 0.14
C ALA A 173 11.69 22.55 -0.53
N PRO A 174 12.83 21.98 -0.99
CA PRO A 174 13.94 22.76 -1.51
C PRO A 174 13.74 23.24 -2.96
N ARG A 175 12.79 22.65 -3.69
CA ARG A 175 12.60 22.90 -5.14
C ARG A 175 11.14 22.69 -5.56
N PRO A 176 10.73 23.19 -6.75
CA PRO A 176 9.42 22.97 -7.32
C PRO A 176 9.05 21.50 -7.48
N LEU A 177 7.75 21.23 -7.63
CA LEU A 177 7.26 19.89 -8.01
C LEU A 177 7.77 19.54 -9.41
N GLU A 178 8.16 18.29 -9.58
CA GLU A 178 8.62 17.81 -10.90
C GLU A 178 7.44 17.74 -11.87
N ARG A 179 7.64 18.19 -13.11
CA ARG A 179 6.72 17.89 -14.21
C ARG A 179 7.05 16.52 -14.78
N VAL A 180 6.02 15.81 -15.22
CA VAL A 180 6.17 14.56 -15.97
C VAL A 180 5.86 14.80 -17.44
N GLY A 181 6.37 13.93 -18.31
CA GLY A 181 6.18 14.07 -19.74
C GLY A 181 4.71 14.14 -20.11
N LEU A 182 4.36 15.09 -20.97
CA LEU A 182 3.02 15.28 -21.52
C LEU A 182 3.11 15.54 -23.03
N SER A 183 2.36 14.79 -23.80
CA SER A 183 2.30 14.94 -25.26
C SER A 183 0.86 14.79 -25.77
N LEU A 184 0.60 15.37 -26.90
CA LEU A 184 -0.66 15.17 -27.61
C LEU A 184 -0.50 13.98 -28.56
N SER A 185 -1.29 12.94 -28.35
CA SER A 185 -1.34 11.75 -29.21
C SER A 185 -2.01 12.08 -30.55
N PRO A 186 -1.73 11.35 -31.63
CA PRO A 186 -2.35 11.57 -32.94
C PRO A 186 -3.90 11.47 -32.94
N ASP A 187 -4.47 10.80 -31.96
CA ASP A 187 -5.91 10.69 -31.76
C ASP A 187 -6.53 11.87 -30.95
N GLY A 188 -5.76 12.94 -30.73
CA GLY A 188 -6.21 14.14 -30.04
C GLY A 188 -6.32 14.01 -28.53
N GLN A 189 -5.83 12.91 -27.94
CA GLN A 189 -5.81 12.71 -26.51
C GLN A 189 -4.45 13.10 -25.91
N LEU A 190 -4.48 13.62 -24.70
CA LEU A 190 -3.28 13.85 -23.92
C LEU A 190 -2.73 12.51 -23.39
N GLU A 191 -1.44 12.30 -23.56
CA GLU A 191 -0.71 11.14 -23.05
C GLU A 191 0.37 11.59 -22.07
N VAL A 192 0.33 11.04 -20.87
CA VAL A 192 1.30 11.29 -19.80
C VAL A 192 2.34 10.19 -19.81
N ASP A 193 3.62 10.56 -19.73
CA ASP A 193 4.75 9.65 -19.56
C ASP A 193 5.47 9.93 -18.24
N LYS A 194 5.26 9.09 -17.25
CA LYS A 194 5.90 9.21 -15.93
C LYS A 194 7.38 8.81 -15.90
N SER A 195 7.86 8.16 -16.94
CA SER A 195 9.27 7.76 -17.03
C SER A 195 10.18 8.97 -17.26
N VAL A 196 9.63 10.05 -17.81
CA VAL A 196 10.34 11.30 -18.08
C VAL A 196 9.91 12.35 -17.06
N LYS A 197 10.89 12.95 -16.39
CA LYS A 197 10.68 14.01 -15.39
C LYS A 197 11.46 15.23 -15.78
N PHE A 198 10.88 16.39 -15.55
CA PHE A 198 11.45 17.69 -15.85
C PHE A 198 11.54 18.52 -14.57
N GLN A 199 12.73 19.04 -14.32
CA GLN A 199 13.06 19.87 -13.15
C GLN A 199 13.23 21.34 -13.58
N ASP A 200 12.62 22.24 -12.82
CA ASP A 200 12.64 23.68 -13.11
C ASP A 200 14.05 24.26 -12.98
N GLU A 201 14.76 23.90 -11.91
CA GLU A 201 16.11 24.39 -11.62
C GLU A 201 17.15 24.03 -12.70
N LEU A 202 16.82 23.03 -13.53
CA LEU A 202 17.64 22.66 -14.69
C LEU A 202 17.14 23.31 -15.99
N GLY A 203 16.14 24.19 -15.92
CA GLY A 203 15.50 24.82 -17.07
C GLY A 203 14.68 23.85 -17.96
N GLN A 204 14.42 22.64 -17.47
CA GLN A 204 13.79 21.58 -18.26
C GLN A 204 12.27 21.81 -18.46
N TRP A 205 11.66 22.75 -17.72
CA TRP A 205 10.26 23.09 -17.91
C TRP A 205 9.97 23.73 -19.26
N GLN A 206 11.00 24.27 -19.93
CA GLN A 206 10.90 24.81 -21.29
C GLN A 206 10.89 23.73 -22.39
N ASP A 207 11.16 22.45 -22.03
CA ASP A 207 11.10 21.35 -23.00
C ASP A 207 9.66 21.19 -23.52
N PRO A 208 9.43 21.12 -24.83
CA PRO A 208 8.11 20.94 -25.42
C PRO A 208 7.39 19.66 -25.00
N LYS A 209 8.09 18.70 -24.39
CA LYS A 209 7.51 17.49 -23.81
C LYS A 209 7.05 17.68 -22.36
N SER A 210 7.31 18.82 -21.73
CA SER A 210 6.89 19.10 -20.35
C SER A 210 5.49 19.71 -20.27
N PHE A 211 4.95 20.20 -21.37
CA PHE A 211 3.62 20.84 -21.45
C PHE A 211 3.02 20.74 -22.84
N VAL A 212 1.71 20.93 -22.93
CA VAL A 212 0.98 21.05 -24.20
C VAL A 212 0.29 22.42 -24.23
N ARG A 213 0.59 23.25 -25.24
CA ARG A 213 -0.10 24.53 -25.45
C ARG A 213 -1.50 24.28 -26.01
N ILE A 214 -2.45 25.00 -25.49
CA ILE A 214 -3.82 25.00 -25.99
C ILE A 214 -4.00 26.29 -26.80
N ALA A 215 -4.32 26.12 -28.08
CA ALA A 215 -4.63 27.23 -28.96
C ALA A 215 -6.07 27.71 -28.71
#